data_d410375f5167e61331e4de4e66daa8c9
#
_entry.id   d410375f5167e61331e4de4e66daa8c9
#
_cell.length_a   1.000
_cell.length_b   1.000
_cell.length_c   1.000
_cell.angle_alpha   90.00
_cell.angle_beta   90.00
_cell.angle_gamma   90.00
#
_symmetry.space_group_name_H-M   'P 1'
#
loop_
_entity.id
_entity.type
_entity.pdbx_description
1 polymer ?
#
loop_
_entity_poly.entity_id
_entity_poly.type
_entity_poly.pdbx_seq_one_letter_code
_entity_poly.pdbx_strand_id
1 'polypeptide(L)'
;MSKEGLNIEGISEQTIWKLVNEGLISEYADFYHLSDHAYVISSWEGFGKKSVGNMLESIRKSRNTDGRHLLYALNIPLCGGDVAKKLIERYPVKELIETARLCMFDDEFASIDGIGPEKSAKFIAWFKDDNNFAHVQHLMKELTITEQAPVEKGTQCDGLTFVVTGDVHHYKNRNELKSYIESQGGKVTGSVSKSTNYLINNDAASQSSKNKKAHELNIPIITEDEFVEKFG
;
A
#
# COMPACT_ATOMS: atom_id res chain seq x y z
N MET A 1 9.06 -3.49 -11.83
CA MET A 1 7.95 -3.35 -12.80
C MET A 1 6.86 -4.37 -12.52
N SER A 2 6.68 -4.70 -11.23
CA SER A 2 5.67 -5.67 -10.79
C SER A 2 4.25 -5.10 -10.88
N LYS A 3 3.24 -5.98 -10.81
CA LYS A 3 1.82 -5.59 -10.73
C LYS A 3 1.49 -4.78 -9.48
N GLU A 4 2.27 -4.95 -8.42
CA GLU A 4 2.13 -4.22 -7.16
C GLU A 4 2.82 -2.85 -7.17
N GLY A 5 3.71 -2.61 -8.17
CA GLY A 5 4.33 -1.31 -8.45
C GLY A 5 3.65 -0.62 -9.63
N LEU A 6 4.41 0.03 -10.49
CA LEU A 6 3.86 0.79 -11.63
C LEU A 6 3.31 -0.09 -12.77
N ASN A 7 3.31 -1.40 -12.62
CA ASN A 7 2.72 -2.38 -13.54
C ASN A 7 3.10 -2.18 -15.02
N ILE A 8 4.39 -1.95 -15.29
CA ILE A 8 4.90 -1.85 -16.66
C ILE A 8 5.21 -3.26 -17.17
N GLU A 9 4.45 -3.72 -18.15
CA GLU A 9 4.58 -5.03 -18.78
C GLU A 9 5.47 -4.96 -20.03
N GLY A 10 6.03 -6.12 -20.42
CA GLY A 10 6.83 -6.23 -21.65
C GLY A 10 8.27 -5.75 -21.52
N ILE A 11 8.74 -5.47 -20.31
CA ILE A 11 10.14 -5.10 -20.03
C ILE A 11 10.75 -6.14 -19.09
N SER A 12 11.72 -6.89 -19.62
CA SER A 12 12.54 -7.82 -18.84
C SER A 12 13.73 -7.12 -18.20
N GLU A 13 14.36 -7.77 -17.22
CA GLU A 13 15.61 -7.28 -16.66
C GLU A 13 16.69 -7.12 -17.73
N GLN A 14 16.79 -8.05 -18.66
CA GLN A 14 17.72 -7.96 -19.80
C GLN A 14 17.42 -6.73 -20.68
N THR A 15 16.15 -6.41 -20.89
CA THR A 15 15.73 -5.21 -21.63
C THR A 15 16.17 -3.95 -20.89
N ILE A 16 16.02 -3.89 -19.57
CA ILE A 16 16.48 -2.76 -18.75
C ILE A 16 17.98 -2.58 -18.90
N TRP A 17 18.76 -3.66 -18.73
CA TRP A 17 20.22 -3.61 -18.89
C TRP A 17 20.63 -3.12 -20.27
N LYS A 18 19.92 -3.54 -21.32
CA LYS A 18 20.21 -3.07 -22.68
C LYS A 18 19.90 -1.59 -22.84
N LEU A 19 18.74 -1.11 -22.31
CA LEU A 19 18.37 0.31 -22.34
C LEU A 19 19.42 1.18 -21.61
N VAL A 20 19.91 0.73 -20.46
CA VAL A 20 20.98 1.42 -19.70
C VAL A 20 22.29 1.44 -20.49
N ASN A 21 22.73 0.30 -21.03
CA ASN A 21 23.98 0.19 -21.77
C ASN A 21 23.99 1.02 -23.06
N GLU A 22 22.84 1.15 -23.72
CA GLU A 22 22.67 2.00 -24.90
C GLU A 22 22.47 3.49 -24.54
N GLY A 23 22.47 3.83 -23.25
CA GLY A 23 22.30 5.20 -22.76
C GLY A 23 20.90 5.79 -22.98
N LEU A 24 19.89 4.93 -23.18
CA LEU A 24 18.50 5.35 -23.41
C LEU A 24 17.76 5.63 -22.10
N ILE A 25 18.22 5.08 -20.99
CA ILE A 25 17.70 5.35 -19.66
C ILE A 25 18.87 5.46 -18.66
N SER A 26 18.75 6.39 -17.73
CA SER A 26 19.66 6.59 -16.59
C SER A 26 18.89 6.64 -15.26
N GLU A 27 17.62 7.01 -15.31
CA GLU A 27 16.74 7.10 -14.16
C GLU A 27 15.32 6.59 -14.48
N TYR A 28 14.46 6.55 -13.46
CA TYR A 28 13.10 6.02 -13.61
C TYR A 28 12.22 6.87 -14.54
N ALA A 29 12.41 8.18 -14.59
CA ALA A 29 11.64 9.08 -15.45
C ALA A 29 11.90 8.82 -16.94
N ASP A 30 13.10 8.36 -17.32
CA ASP A 30 13.48 8.14 -18.71
C ASP A 30 12.62 7.08 -19.40
N PHE A 31 12.03 6.14 -18.63
CA PHE A 31 11.11 5.16 -19.21
C PHE A 31 9.94 5.82 -19.95
N TYR A 32 9.49 6.98 -19.48
CA TYR A 32 8.36 7.72 -20.03
C TYR A 32 8.70 8.49 -21.31
N HIS A 33 9.98 8.53 -21.67
CA HIS A 33 10.50 9.14 -22.89
C HIS A 33 10.98 8.12 -23.94
N LEU A 34 10.84 6.80 -23.65
CA LEU A 34 11.27 5.73 -24.58
C LEU A 34 10.52 5.73 -25.92
N SER A 35 9.39 6.42 -26.05
CA SER A 35 8.71 6.62 -27.33
C SER A 35 9.60 7.31 -28.36
N ASP A 36 10.48 8.20 -27.95
CA ASP A 36 11.40 8.95 -28.81
C ASP A 36 12.46 8.04 -29.43
N HIS A 37 12.68 6.90 -28.79
CA HIS A 37 13.66 5.87 -29.20
C HIS A 37 13.02 4.62 -29.83
N ALA A 38 11.70 4.66 -30.11
CA ALA A 38 10.94 3.49 -30.60
C ALA A 38 11.56 2.84 -31.85
N TYR A 39 12.10 3.64 -32.78
CA TYR A 39 12.74 3.14 -33.98
C TYR A 39 14.01 2.36 -33.66
N VAL A 40 14.88 2.88 -32.79
CA VAL A 40 16.12 2.25 -32.36
C VAL A 40 15.80 0.93 -31.66
N ILE A 41 14.87 0.96 -30.68
CA ILE A 41 14.46 -0.24 -29.92
C ILE A 41 13.88 -1.31 -30.84
N SER A 42 13.07 -0.91 -31.85
CA SER A 42 12.48 -1.84 -32.82
C SER A 42 13.49 -2.51 -33.75
N SER A 43 14.70 -1.96 -33.86
CA SER A 43 15.80 -2.55 -34.65
C SER A 43 16.59 -3.61 -33.88
N TRP A 44 16.37 -3.74 -32.57
CA TRP A 44 17.08 -4.73 -31.78
C TRP A 44 16.56 -6.15 -32.06
N GLU A 45 17.49 -7.11 -32.01
CA GLU A 45 17.11 -8.52 -32.09
C GLU A 45 16.11 -8.89 -30.97
N GLY A 46 15.04 -9.58 -31.35
CA GLY A 46 13.94 -9.93 -30.44
C GLY A 46 12.90 -8.82 -30.21
N PHE A 47 13.11 -7.60 -30.77
CA PHE A 47 12.17 -6.51 -30.67
C PHE A 47 11.55 -6.18 -32.04
N GLY A 48 10.25 -6.46 -32.20
CA GLY A 48 9.51 -6.04 -33.39
C GLY A 48 8.59 -4.84 -33.08
N LYS A 49 8.08 -4.19 -34.13
CA LYS A 49 7.15 -3.04 -33.97
C LYS A 49 5.99 -3.31 -33.01
N LYS A 50 5.43 -4.53 -33.03
CA LYS A 50 4.30 -4.91 -32.15
C LYS A 50 4.72 -5.01 -30.68
N SER A 51 5.89 -5.63 -30.37
CA SER A 51 6.35 -5.75 -28.99
C SER A 51 6.75 -4.41 -28.40
N VAL A 52 7.43 -3.57 -29.18
CA VAL A 52 7.75 -2.19 -28.78
C VAL A 52 6.49 -1.36 -28.58
N GLY A 53 5.51 -1.46 -29.47
CA GLY A 53 4.22 -0.80 -29.30
C GLY A 53 3.50 -1.20 -28.03
N ASN A 54 3.45 -2.50 -27.70
CA ASN A 54 2.84 -2.98 -26.46
C ASN A 54 3.60 -2.48 -25.20
N MET A 55 4.93 -2.50 -25.24
CA MET A 55 5.77 -1.97 -24.18
C MET A 55 5.51 -0.48 -23.94
N LEU A 56 5.51 0.33 -24.98
CA LEU A 56 5.25 1.78 -24.89
C LEU A 56 3.83 2.08 -24.40
N GLU A 57 2.85 1.29 -24.83
CA GLU A 57 1.47 1.42 -24.35
C GLU A 57 1.36 1.06 -22.87
N SER A 58 2.08 0.03 -22.41
CA SER A 58 2.15 -0.32 -20.98
C SER A 58 2.77 0.79 -20.15
N ILE A 59 3.87 1.40 -20.63
CA ILE A 59 4.51 2.57 -20.01
C ILE A 59 3.51 3.75 -19.97
N ARG A 60 2.80 4.02 -21.07
CA ARG A 60 1.82 5.09 -21.11
C ARG A 60 0.70 4.91 -20.07
N LYS A 61 0.20 3.68 -19.92
CA LYS A 61 -0.84 3.35 -18.92
C LYS A 61 -0.35 3.53 -17.51
N SER A 62 0.92 3.20 -17.23
CA SER A 62 1.51 3.30 -15.90
C SER A 62 1.67 4.75 -15.40
N ARG A 63 1.50 5.76 -16.27
CA ARG A 63 1.43 7.17 -15.83
C ARG A 63 0.31 7.42 -14.83
N ASN A 64 -0.81 6.69 -14.95
CA ASN A 64 -1.91 6.77 -13.99
C ASN A 64 -1.68 5.74 -12.89
N THR A 65 -1.36 6.21 -11.71
CA THR A 65 -1.03 5.38 -10.54
C THR A 65 -1.58 6.00 -9.26
N ASP A 66 -1.40 5.33 -8.14
CA ASP A 66 -1.66 5.88 -6.81
C ASP A 66 -0.39 5.88 -5.95
N GLY A 67 -0.46 6.53 -4.79
CA GLY A 67 0.68 6.67 -3.90
C GLY A 67 1.22 5.34 -3.39
N ARG A 68 0.37 4.32 -3.18
CA ARG A 68 0.78 3.00 -2.72
C ARG A 68 1.64 2.29 -3.77
N HIS A 69 1.17 2.26 -5.02
CA HIS A 69 1.89 1.65 -6.13
C HIS A 69 3.21 2.37 -6.42
N LEU A 70 3.22 3.71 -6.31
CA LEU A 70 4.46 4.49 -6.44
C LEU A 70 5.46 4.10 -5.35
N LEU A 71 5.09 4.14 -4.07
CA LEU A 71 6.02 3.80 -2.97
C LEU A 71 6.55 2.36 -3.08
N TYR A 72 5.69 1.42 -3.47
CA TYR A 72 6.11 0.04 -3.69
C TYR A 72 7.14 -0.06 -4.84
N ALA A 73 6.91 0.68 -5.94
CA ALA A 73 7.81 0.68 -7.09
C ALA A 73 9.20 1.24 -6.80
N LEU A 74 9.33 2.15 -5.83
CA LEU A 74 10.61 2.72 -5.39
C LEU A 74 11.51 1.73 -4.67
N ASN A 75 10.98 0.56 -4.28
CA ASN A 75 11.72 -0.50 -3.59
C ASN A 75 12.49 -0.01 -2.35
N ILE A 76 11.86 0.86 -1.58
CA ILE A 76 12.42 1.41 -0.34
C ILE A 76 12.62 0.27 0.67
N PRO A 77 13.81 0.14 1.30
CA PRO A 77 14.06 -0.92 2.27
C PRO A 77 13.00 -0.98 3.39
N LEU A 78 12.49 -2.17 3.67
CA LEU A 78 11.43 -2.44 4.65
C LEU A 78 10.07 -1.78 4.37
N CYS A 79 9.90 -1.11 3.23
CA CYS A 79 8.64 -0.52 2.79
C CYS A 79 7.98 -1.40 1.72
N GLY A 80 7.45 -2.56 2.11
CA GLY A 80 6.62 -3.41 1.26
C GLY A 80 5.19 -2.86 1.12
N GLY A 81 4.34 -3.58 0.36
CA GLY A 81 2.97 -3.14 0.05
C GLY A 81 2.10 -2.78 1.25
N ASP A 82 2.26 -3.47 2.39
CA ASP A 82 1.51 -3.16 3.62
C ASP A 82 1.97 -1.87 4.28
N VAL A 83 3.28 -1.61 4.29
CA VAL A 83 3.85 -0.36 4.84
C VAL A 83 3.47 0.80 3.94
N ALA A 84 3.62 0.67 2.62
CA ALA A 84 3.21 1.67 1.66
C ALA A 84 1.73 2.03 1.81
N LYS A 85 0.84 1.02 1.93
CA LYS A 85 -0.59 1.22 2.16
C LYS A 85 -0.85 2.06 3.42
N LYS A 86 -0.26 1.68 4.56
CA LYS A 86 -0.46 2.37 5.85
C LYS A 86 0.04 3.82 5.85
N LEU A 87 1.13 4.08 5.15
CA LEU A 87 1.66 5.44 4.98
C LEU A 87 0.70 6.31 4.17
N ILE A 88 0.21 5.80 3.03
CA ILE A 88 -0.71 6.53 2.14
C ILE A 88 -2.11 6.71 2.75
N GLU A 89 -2.57 5.79 3.59
CA GLU A 89 -3.82 5.97 4.35
C GLU A 89 -3.76 7.15 5.33
N ARG A 90 -2.54 7.57 5.71
CA ARG A 90 -2.34 8.64 6.70
C ARG A 90 -1.89 9.96 6.09
N TYR A 91 -1.17 9.90 4.98
CA TYR A 91 -0.59 11.07 4.33
C TYR A 91 -0.82 11.05 2.82
N PRO A 92 -1.21 12.16 2.19
CA PRO A 92 -1.06 12.34 0.76
C PRO A 92 0.40 12.07 0.34
N VAL A 93 0.63 11.44 -0.81
CA VAL A 93 1.98 10.97 -1.17
C VAL A 93 3.00 12.12 -1.25
N LYS A 94 2.59 13.29 -1.73
CA LYS A 94 3.48 14.46 -1.80
C LYS A 94 3.90 14.94 -0.41
N GLU A 95 2.94 15.08 0.49
CA GLU A 95 3.18 15.46 1.88
C GLU A 95 4.07 14.44 2.59
N LEU A 96 3.81 13.14 2.39
CA LEU A 96 4.60 12.05 2.94
C LEU A 96 6.08 12.15 2.54
N ILE A 97 6.35 12.37 1.23
CA ILE A 97 7.71 12.50 0.70
C ILE A 97 8.41 13.74 1.26
N GLU A 98 7.72 14.87 1.33
CA GLU A 98 8.25 16.12 1.90
C GLU A 98 8.51 15.97 3.39
N THR A 99 7.59 15.37 4.14
CA THR A 99 7.76 15.08 5.56
C THR A 99 8.98 14.18 5.78
N ALA A 100 9.11 13.08 5.04
CA ALA A 100 10.26 12.20 5.13
C ALA A 100 11.59 12.91 4.81
N ARG A 101 11.58 13.84 3.85
CA ARG A 101 12.76 14.62 3.46
C ARG A 101 13.18 15.63 4.53
N LEU A 102 12.21 16.27 5.18
CA LEU A 102 12.44 17.44 6.02
C LEU A 102 12.39 17.13 7.53
N CYS A 103 11.84 15.99 7.95
CA CYS A 103 11.71 15.65 9.36
C CYS A 103 13.07 15.58 10.06
N MET A 104 13.07 16.03 11.33
CA MET A 104 14.29 16.04 12.17
C MET A 104 14.53 14.70 12.87
N PHE A 105 13.48 13.91 13.08
CA PHE A 105 13.52 12.65 13.82
C PHE A 105 13.29 11.45 12.91
N ASP A 106 14.05 10.40 13.12
CA ASP A 106 13.97 9.19 12.30
C ASP A 106 12.79 8.27 12.66
N ASP A 107 12.08 8.56 13.73
CA ASP A 107 10.90 7.84 14.23
C ASP A 107 9.56 8.53 13.91
N GLU A 108 9.55 9.54 13.05
CA GLU A 108 8.37 10.35 12.68
C GLU A 108 7.14 9.48 12.34
N PHE A 109 7.34 8.37 11.63
CA PHE A 109 6.26 7.47 11.22
C PHE A 109 6.06 6.28 12.18
N ALA A 110 6.83 6.19 13.28
CA ALA A 110 6.83 5.02 14.17
C ALA A 110 5.51 4.85 14.95
N SER A 111 4.70 5.91 15.07
CA SER A 111 3.38 5.87 15.69
C SER A 111 2.32 5.15 14.86
N ILE A 112 2.59 4.90 13.57
CA ILE A 112 1.69 4.18 12.66
C ILE A 112 1.76 2.68 12.98
N ASP A 113 0.62 2.04 13.23
CA ASP A 113 0.57 0.60 13.56
C ASP A 113 1.29 -0.25 12.49
N GLY A 114 2.25 -1.06 12.94
CA GLY A 114 3.08 -1.91 12.08
C GLY A 114 4.25 -1.19 11.37
N ILE A 115 4.45 0.11 11.66
CA ILE A 115 5.63 0.88 11.24
C ILE A 115 6.42 1.22 12.51
N GLY A 116 7.28 0.30 12.95
CA GLY A 116 8.14 0.56 14.10
C GLY A 116 9.30 1.52 13.76
N PRO A 117 10.10 1.92 14.77
CA PRO A 117 11.21 2.89 14.58
C PRO A 117 12.18 2.51 13.46
N GLU A 118 12.50 1.23 13.31
CA GLU A 118 13.42 0.75 12.27
C GLU A 118 12.90 1.02 10.85
N LYS A 119 11.61 0.73 10.59
CA LYS A 119 10.99 0.98 9.28
C LYS A 119 10.88 2.47 9.00
N SER A 120 10.50 3.27 10.01
CA SER A 120 10.47 4.72 9.94
C SER A 120 11.84 5.28 9.56
N ALA A 121 12.89 4.89 10.29
CA ALA A 121 14.25 5.35 10.03
C ALA A 121 14.75 4.99 8.61
N LYS A 122 14.48 3.77 8.13
CA LYS A 122 14.86 3.35 6.78
C LYS A 122 14.12 4.13 5.69
N PHE A 123 12.82 4.38 5.89
CA PHE A 123 12.01 5.16 4.97
C PHE A 123 12.54 6.60 4.87
N ILE A 124 12.77 7.25 6.02
CA ILE A 124 13.29 8.62 6.11
C ILE A 124 14.69 8.73 5.51
N ALA A 125 15.61 7.83 5.87
CA ALA A 125 16.96 7.83 5.35
C ALA A 125 17.00 7.71 3.82
N TRP A 126 16.08 6.93 3.24
CA TRP A 126 15.98 6.76 1.79
C TRP A 126 15.60 8.08 1.08
N PHE A 127 14.67 8.85 1.63
CA PHE A 127 14.29 10.16 1.08
C PHE A 127 15.26 11.28 1.43
N LYS A 128 16.08 11.14 2.47
CA LYS A 128 17.17 12.08 2.81
C LYS A 128 18.38 11.94 1.86
N ASP A 129 18.49 10.86 1.12
CA ASP A 129 19.48 10.73 0.04
C ASP A 129 19.10 11.65 -1.13
N ASP A 130 20.03 12.52 -1.54
CA ASP A 130 19.80 13.53 -2.58
C ASP A 130 19.50 12.92 -3.95
N ASN A 131 20.16 11.80 -4.30
CA ASN A 131 19.96 11.14 -5.59
C ASN A 131 18.57 10.48 -5.64
N ASN A 132 18.21 9.73 -4.59
CA ASN A 132 16.88 9.12 -4.49
C ASN A 132 15.78 10.17 -4.57
N PHE A 133 15.93 11.26 -3.82
CA PHE A 133 14.95 12.33 -3.81
C PHE A 133 14.81 13.00 -5.18
N ALA A 134 15.93 13.31 -5.87
CA ALA A 134 15.91 13.88 -7.21
C ALA A 134 15.21 12.95 -8.21
N HIS A 135 15.55 11.66 -8.23
CA HIS A 135 14.93 10.67 -9.11
C HIS A 135 13.42 10.55 -8.87
N VAL A 136 12.97 10.61 -7.60
CA VAL A 136 11.53 10.59 -7.29
C VAL A 136 10.85 11.87 -7.77
N GLN A 137 11.46 13.03 -7.58
CA GLN A 137 10.92 14.30 -8.07
C GLN A 137 10.77 14.31 -9.61
N HIS A 138 11.74 13.74 -10.33
CA HIS A 138 11.65 13.61 -11.78
C HIS A 138 10.53 12.63 -12.17
N LEU A 139 10.48 11.47 -11.54
CA LEU A 139 9.45 10.47 -11.78
C LEU A 139 8.04 11.02 -11.52
N MET A 140 7.84 11.76 -10.45
CA MET A 140 6.54 12.35 -10.11
C MET A 140 6.03 13.37 -11.13
N LYS A 141 6.89 14.00 -11.91
CA LYS A 141 6.49 14.88 -13.03
C LYS A 141 5.86 14.11 -14.19
N GLU A 142 6.23 12.84 -14.34
CA GLU A 142 5.75 11.95 -15.40
C GLU A 142 4.45 11.23 -15.03
N LEU A 143 4.09 11.22 -13.73
CA LEU A 143 2.97 10.46 -13.21
C LEU A 143 1.76 11.35 -12.90
N THR A 144 0.58 10.83 -13.19
CA THR A 144 -0.69 11.32 -12.67
C THR A 144 -1.06 10.47 -11.46
N ILE A 145 -0.81 10.99 -10.26
CA ILE A 145 -1.05 10.26 -9.03
C ILE A 145 -2.45 10.56 -8.54
N THR A 146 -3.28 9.51 -8.47
CA THR A 146 -4.60 9.60 -7.83
C THR A 146 -4.38 9.61 -6.33
N GLU A 147 -4.60 10.74 -5.69
CA GLU A 147 -4.64 10.82 -4.23
C GLU A 147 -5.94 10.13 -3.77
N GLN A 148 -5.82 9.12 -2.94
CA GLN A 148 -6.95 8.69 -2.13
C GLN A 148 -7.17 9.81 -1.12
N ALA A 149 -8.38 10.38 -1.09
CA ALA A 149 -8.72 11.29 0.01
C ALA A 149 -8.36 10.59 1.32
N PRO A 150 -7.68 11.28 2.27
CA PRO A 150 -7.47 10.72 3.59
C PRO A 150 -8.83 10.18 4.05
N VAL A 151 -8.91 8.90 4.35
CA VAL A 151 -10.12 8.35 4.95
C VAL A 151 -10.23 9.08 6.28
N GLU A 152 -11.15 10.04 6.38
CA GLU A 152 -11.48 10.59 7.68
C GLU A 152 -11.86 9.41 8.54
N LYS A 153 -10.97 9.02 9.44
CA LYS A 153 -11.25 7.89 10.33
C LYS A 153 -12.40 8.33 11.22
N GLY A 154 -13.51 7.65 11.08
CA GLY A 154 -14.54 7.72 12.10
C GLY A 154 -13.91 7.35 13.45
N THR A 155 -14.45 7.84 14.52
CA THR A 155 -13.94 7.59 15.88
C THR A 155 -14.82 6.60 16.64
N GLN A 156 -15.81 6.00 15.99
CA GLN A 156 -16.80 5.14 16.63
C GLN A 156 -16.20 3.86 17.25
N CYS A 157 -15.10 3.37 16.67
CA CYS A 157 -14.37 2.19 17.16
C CYS A 157 -13.00 2.55 17.78
N ASP A 158 -12.72 3.84 18.04
CA ASP A 158 -11.40 4.28 18.46
C ASP A 158 -10.95 3.60 19.78
N GLY A 159 -9.70 3.12 19.80
CA GLY A 159 -9.13 2.41 20.93
C GLY A 159 -9.69 1.00 21.19
N LEU A 160 -10.64 0.51 20.37
CA LEU A 160 -11.24 -0.81 20.54
C LEU A 160 -10.57 -1.85 19.62
N THR A 161 -10.37 -3.06 20.16
CA THR A 161 -9.85 -4.22 19.44
C THR A 161 -10.93 -5.25 19.23
N PHE A 162 -11.15 -5.63 17.97
CA PHE A 162 -12.17 -6.58 17.55
C PHE A 162 -11.52 -7.86 17.00
N VAL A 163 -12.24 -8.97 17.12
CA VAL A 163 -11.97 -10.20 16.37
C VAL A 163 -13.22 -10.55 15.60
N VAL A 164 -13.11 -10.85 14.31
CA VAL A 164 -14.24 -11.27 13.47
C VAL A 164 -14.11 -12.75 13.16
N THR A 165 -15.21 -13.50 13.32
CA THR A 165 -15.30 -14.92 13.00
C THR A 165 -16.70 -15.30 12.50
N GLY A 166 -16.84 -16.45 11.85
CA GLY A 166 -18.11 -16.85 11.26
C GLY A 166 -18.43 -16.11 9.95
N ASP A 167 -19.66 -16.26 9.50
CA ASP A 167 -20.17 -15.60 8.29
C ASP A 167 -20.72 -14.21 8.62
N VAL A 168 -20.57 -13.28 7.69
CA VAL A 168 -21.10 -11.90 7.78
C VAL A 168 -22.23 -11.72 6.77
N HIS A 169 -23.19 -10.86 7.08
CA HIS A 169 -24.42 -10.68 6.30
C HIS A 169 -24.63 -9.24 5.83
N HIS A 170 -24.20 -8.23 6.59
CA HIS A 170 -24.25 -6.81 6.23
C HIS A 170 -23.10 -6.39 5.32
N TYR A 171 -21.96 -7.07 5.41
CA TYR A 171 -20.79 -6.82 4.59
C TYR A 171 -20.57 -8.00 3.63
N LYS A 172 -20.00 -7.74 2.44
CA LYS A 172 -19.75 -8.78 1.43
C LYS A 172 -18.87 -9.93 1.94
N ASN A 173 -18.00 -9.62 2.88
CA ASN A 173 -17.11 -10.58 3.51
C ASN A 173 -16.44 -9.97 4.75
N ARG A 174 -15.74 -10.82 5.52
CA ARG A 174 -15.02 -10.40 6.74
C ARG A 174 -13.96 -9.34 6.52
N ASN A 175 -13.37 -9.26 5.33
CA ASN A 175 -12.36 -8.25 5.04
C ASN A 175 -12.99 -6.86 4.87
N GLU A 176 -14.19 -6.78 4.32
CA GLU A 176 -14.94 -5.51 4.22
C GLU A 176 -15.34 -5.00 5.59
N LEU A 177 -15.89 -5.87 6.46
CA LEU A 177 -16.17 -5.52 7.86
C LEU A 177 -14.91 -5.09 8.61
N LYS A 178 -13.79 -5.81 8.42
CA LYS A 178 -12.50 -5.42 8.98
C LYS A 178 -12.07 -4.02 8.52
N SER A 179 -12.15 -3.73 7.22
CA SER A 179 -11.82 -2.42 6.66
C SER A 179 -12.73 -1.32 7.22
N TYR A 180 -14.01 -1.62 7.42
CA TYR A 180 -14.94 -0.69 8.07
C TYR A 180 -14.52 -0.37 9.51
N ILE A 181 -14.28 -1.39 10.34
CA ILE A 181 -13.83 -1.21 11.73
C ILE A 181 -12.54 -0.37 11.79
N GLU A 182 -11.57 -0.67 10.91
CA GLU A 182 -10.30 0.05 10.83
C GLU A 182 -10.49 1.50 10.36
N SER A 183 -11.45 1.75 9.46
CA SER A 183 -11.83 3.12 9.03
C SER A 183 -12.48 3.92 10.16
N GLN A 184 -13.11 3.25 11.13
CA GLN A 184 -13.71 3.85 12.33
C GLN A 184 -12.73 3.96 13.52
N GLY A 185 -11.42 3.80 13.30
CA GLY A 185 -10.39 3.91 14.33
C GLY A 185 -10.15 2.63 15.15
N GLY A 186 -10.91 1.56 14.90
CA GLY A 186 -10.78 0.29 15.59
C GLY A 186 -9.60 -0.55 15.07
N LYS A 187 -9.23 -1.57 15.82
CA LYS A 187 -8.21 -2.57 15.46
C LYS A 187 -8.84 -3.95 15.30
N VAL A 188 -8.52 -4.68 14.23
CA VAL A 188 -8.98 -6.06 14.04
C VAL A 188 -7.82 -7.03 14.11
N THR A 189 -7.93 -8.05 14.98
CA THR A 189 -6.92 -9.09 15.15
C THR A 189 -7.43 -10.47 14.75
N GLY A 190 -6.50 -11.36 14.39
CA GLY A 190 -6.83 -12.72 13.95
C GLY A 190 -7.21 -13.68 15.09
N SER A 191 -6.86 -13.36 16.33
CA SER A 191 -7.05 -14.23 17.51
C SER A 191 -7.54 -13.44 18.71
N VAL A 192 -8.36 -14.11 19.53
CA VAL A 192 -8.90 -13.55 20.78
C VAL A 192 -7.80 -13.54 21.85
N SER A 193 -7.63 -12.40 22.52
CA SER A 193 -6.64 -12.20 23.60
C SER A 193 -7.24 -11.27 24.67
N LYS A 194 -6.52 -11.07 25.78
CA LYS A 194 -6.93 -10.18 26.87
C LYS A 194 -7.13 -8.71 26.43
N SER A 195 -6.51 -8.31 25.31
CA SER A 195 -6.68 -6.98 24.72
C SER A 195 -7.86 -6.89 23.73
N THR A 196 -8.61 -7.97 23.50
CA THR A 196 -9.80 -7.97 22.64
C THR A 196 -10.97 -7.40 23.41
N ASN A 197 -11.65 -6.39 22.84
CA ASN A 197 -12.84 -5.79 23.45
C ASN A 197 -14.13 -6.49 23.02
N TYR A 198 -14.20 -6.95 21.76
CA TYR A 198 -15.37 -7.63 21.22
C TYR A 198 -14.99 -8.76 20.26
N LEU A 199 -15.72 -9.86 20.32
CA LEU A 199 -15.73 -10.88 19.27
C LEU A 199 -17.02 -10.72 18.45
N ILE A 200 -16.90 -10.46 17.16
CA ILE A 200 -18.06 -10.37 16.25
C ILE A 200 -18.27 -11.76 15.66
N ASN A 201 -19.45 -12.34 15.95
CA ASN A 201 -19.88 -13.62 15.41
C ASN A 201 -21.41 -13.72 15.41
N ASN A 202 -22.01 -13.90 14.24
CA ASN A 202 -23.46 -14.07 14.09
C ASN A 202 -23.98 -15.38 14.70
N ASP A 203 -23.12 -16.36 14.95
CA ASP A 203 -23.44 -17.57 15.72
C ASP A 203 -22.76 -17.52 17.10
N ALA A 204 -23.45 -16.88 18.06
CA ALA A 204 -22.97 -16.76 19.44
C ALA A 204 -22.85 -18.13 20.14
N ALA A 205 -23.62 -19.15 19.72
CA ALA A 205 -23.57 -20.51 20.25
C ALA A 205 -22.45 -21.39 19.65
N SER A 206 -21.69 -20.85 18.69
CA SER A 206 -20.62 -21.54 17.98
C SER A 206 -19.58 -22.13 18.96
N GLN A 207 -19.23 -23.38 18.73
CA GLN A 207 -18.17 -24.09 19.49
C GLN A 207 -16.76 -23.82 18.93
N SER A 208 -16.59 -22.79 18.14
CA SER A 208 -15.31 -22.42 17.56
C SER A 208 -14.27 -22.09 18.66
N SER A 209 -12.99 -22.29 18.35
CA SER A 209 -11.90 -21.98 19.29
C SER A 209 -11.90 -20.49 19.72
N LYS A 210 -12.34 -19.60 18.86
CA LYS A 210 -12.47 -18.17 19.14
C LYS A 210 -13.61 -17.87 20.12
N ASN A 211 -14.80 -18.52 19.95
CA ASN A 211 -15.91 -18.37 20.89
C ASN A 211 -15.53 -18.91 22.27
N LYS A 212 -14.96 -20.12 22.33
CA LYS A 212 -14.49 -20.70 23.61
C LYS A 212 -13.51 -19.77 24.31
N LYS A 213 -12.55 -19.22 23.55
CA LYS A 213 -11.56 -18.29 24.11
C LYS A 213 -12.17 -16.97 24.58
N ALA A 214 -13.18 -16.46 23.88
CA ALA A 214 -13.90 -15.25 24.29
C ALA A 214 -14.64 -15.50 25.61
N HIS A 215 -15.33 -16.63 25.77
CA HIS A 215 -15.98 -17.01 27.02
C HIS A 215 -14.98 -17.17 28.17
N GLU A 216 -13.83 -17.85 27.94
CA GLU A 216 -12.76 -18.01 28.95
C GLU A 216 -12.22 -16.66 29.46
N LEU A 217 -12.15 -15.66 28.58
CA LEU A 217 -11.61 -14.34 28.88
C LEU A 217 -12.70 -13.31 29.23
N ASN A 218 -13.97 -13.72 29.34
CA ASN A 218 -15.13 -12.85 29.55
C ASN A 218 -15.23 -11.69 28.53
N ILE A 219 -14.89 -11.98 27.26
CA ILE A 219 -15.00 -11.01 26.17
C ILE A 219 -16.40 -11.09 25.57
N PRO A 220 -17.11 -9.96 25.44
CA PRO A 220 -18.43 -9.93 24.83
C PRO A 220 -18.40 -10.48 23.39
N ILE A 221 -19.33 -11.39 23.09
CA ILE A 221 -19.60 -11.86 21.73
C ILE A 221 -20.84 -11.09 21.27
N ILE A 222 -20.70 -10.35 20.18
CA ILE A 222 -21.77 -9.56 19.57
C ILE A 222 -22.05 -10.04 18.15
N THR A 223 -23.30 -9.92 17.71
CA THR A 223 -23.66 -10.15 16.31
C THR A 223 -23.24 -8.96 15.44
N GLU A 224 -23.30 -9.13 14.13
CA GLU A 224 -23.07 -8.04 13.18
C GLU A 224 -24.15 -6.95 13.30
N ASP A 225 -25.41 -7.33 13.58
CA ASP A 225 -26.50 -6.38 13.84
C ASP A 225 -26.21 -5.50 15.06
N GLU A 226 -25.81 -6.12 16.18
CA GLU A 226 -25.43 -5.40 17.40
C GLU A 226 -24.18 -4.53 17.19
N PHE A 227 -23.26 -4.97 16.33
CA PHE A 227 -22.11 -4.15 15.95
C PHE A 227 -22.54 -2.91 15.16
N VAL A 228 -23.42 -3.06 14.16
CA VAL A 228 -23.92 -1.95 13.35
C VAL A 228 -24.76 -0.99 14.22
N GLU A 229 -25.60 -1.49 15.13
CA GLU A 229 -26.37 -0.63 16.05
C GLU A 229 -25.48 0.21 16.97
N LYS A 230 -24.34 -0.35 17.41
CA LYS A 230 -23.47 0.27 18.40
C LYS A 230 -22.37 1.14 17.79
N PHE A 231 -21.89 0.80 16.60
CA PHE A 231 -20.71 1.38 15.95
C PHE A 231 -20.91 1.69 14.46
N GLY A 232 -22.13 1.54 13.94
CA GLY A 232 -22.49 1.77 12.54
C GLY A 232 -22.80 3.20 12.16
#